data_4816b6763d3904f1eefce1651f0067f9
#
_entry.id   4816b6763d3904f1eefce1651f0067f9
#
_cell.length_a   1.000
_cell.length_b   1.000
_cell.length_c   1.000
_cell.angle_alpha   90.00
_cell.angle_beta   90.00
_cell.angle_gamma   90.00
#
_symmetry.space_group_name_H-M   'P 1'
#
loop_
_entity.id
_entity.type
_entity.pdbx_description
1 polymer ?
#
loop_
_entity_poly.entity_id
_entity_poly.type
_entity_poly.pdbx_seq_one_letter_code
_entity_poly.pdbx_strand_id
1 'polypeptide(L)'
;MAKTSINIKPCLVTSSGAHNRRLAEYLANIRKEKIYIRTDLMAKNETWVSPELGDTSLEERSRQIAAMVKKKTGRAMQTKDRKRVNKKTGKVTVVRGSTPIKEGVVVIKEDTAMEQLRHFCEVCKERWGITPLQIFIHRDEGHYETPGDKTTWKPNYHAHI
;
A
#
# COMPACT_ATOMS: atom_id res chain seq x y z
N MET A 1 11.20 -22.66 -3.67
CA MET A 1 9.89 -22.13 -3.21
C MET A 1 9.95 -20.62 -3.21
N ALA A 2 9.04 -19.95 -3.91
CA ALA A 2 8.93 -18.50 -3.83
C ALA A 2 8.50 -18.11 -2.40
N LYS A 3 9.28 -17.26 -1.74
CA LYS A 3 8.92 -16.76 -0.40
C LYS A 3 7.87 -15.68 -0.57
N THR A 4 6.69 -15.90 -0.03
CA THR A 4 5.68 -14.83 0.12
C THR A 4 6.17 -13.89 1.21
N SER A 5 6.16 -12.59 0.93
CA SER A 5 6.55 -11.56 1.89
C SER A 5 5.50 -10.44 1.90
N ILE A 6 5.33 -9.83 3.05
CA ILE A 6 4.54 -8.61 3.19
C ILE A 6 5.44 -7.50 3.73
N ASN A 7 5.38 -6.34 3.08
CA ASN A 7 6.05 -5.13 3.55
C ASN A 7 4.98 -4.11 3.97
N ILE A 8 4.92 -3.81 5.26
CA ILE A 8 3.95 -2.86 5.83
C ILE A 8 4.63 -1.51 6.04
N LYS A 9 4.08 -0.46 5.45
CA LYS A 9 4.59 0.92 5.51
C LYS A 9 3.47 1.92 5.82
N PRO A 10 3.80 3.15 6.25
CA PRO A 10 2.82 4.23 6.31
C PRO A 10 2.17 4.45 4.95
N CYS A 11 0.83 4.46 4.89
CA CYS A 11 0.11 4.75 3.66
C CYS A 11 0.12 6.26 3.38
N LEU A 12 0.61 6.65 2.21
CA LEU A 12 0.46 7.99 1.66
C LEU A 12 -0.79 8.00 0.78
N VAL A 13 -1.95 8.19 1.39
CA VAL A 13 -3.28 7.92 0.81
C VAL A 13 -3.43 8.44 -0.62
N THR A 14 -3.02 9.68 -0.89
CA THR A 14 -3.14 10.29 -2.23
C THR A 14 -2.27 9.58 -3.27
N SER A 15 -0.97 9.40 -2.99
CA SER A 15 -0.04 8.79 -3.95
C SER A 15 -0.28 7.27 -4.11
N SER A 16 -0.56 6.57 -3.00
CA SER A 16 -0.92 5.15 -3.05
C SER A 16 -2.23 4.95 -3.80
N GLY A 17 -3.23 5.81 -3.56
CA GLY A 17 -4.51 5.77 -4.28
C GLY A 17 -4.38 6.00 -5.77
N ALA A 18 -3.54 6.97 -6.19
CA ALA A 18 -3.28 7.24 -7.59
C ALA A 18 -2.59 6.05 -8.30
N HIS A 19 -1.60 5.44 -7.63
CA HIS A 19 -0.93 4.23 -8.11
C HIS A 19 -1.91 3.05 -8.20
N ASN A 20 -2.61 2.75 -7.12
CA ASN A 20 -3.44 1.56 -7.01
C ASN A 20 -4.63 1.57 -7.99
N ARG A 21 -5.18 2.76 -8.27
CA ARG A 21 -6.29 2.94 -9.21
C ARG A 21 -5.85 3.22 -10.64
N ARG A 22 -4.54 3.25 -10.92
CA ARG A 22 -3.99 3.57 -12.25
C ARG A 22 -4.56 4.88 -12.82
N LEU A 23 -4.59 5.94 -11.99
CA LEU A 23 -5.11 7.22 -12.46
C LEU A 23 -4.30 7.74 -13.64
N ALA A 24 -4.97 8.37 -14.61
CA ALA A 24 -4.34 8.84 -15.85
C ALA A 24 -3.15 9.77 -15.60
N GLU A 25 -3.28 10.67 -14.63
CA GLU A 25 -2.19 11.57 -14.24
C GLU A 25 -0.99 10.81 -13.65
N TYR A 26 -1.22 9.73 -12.88
CA TYR A 26 -0.16 8.87 -12.37
C TYR A 26 0.56 8.17 -13.53
N LEU A 27 -0.20 7.57 -14.46
CA LEU A 27 0.36 6.88 -15.63
C LEU A 27 1.16 7.82 -16.53
N ALA A 28 0.73 9.08 -16.67
CA ALA A 28 1.44 10.09 -17.47
C ALA A 28 2.80 10.50 -16.85
N ASN A 29 2.89 10.47 -15.51
CA ASN A 29 4.06 10.94 -14.78
C ASN A 29 4.99 9.80 -14.30
N ILE A 30 4.64 8.53 -14.57
CA ILE A 30 5.46 7.41 -14.15
C ILE A 30 6.79 7.38 -14.90
N ARG A 31 7.89 7.20 -14.16
CA ARG A 31 9.22 7.04 -14.76
C ARG A 31 9.35 5.65 -15.35
N LYS A 32 9.18 5.54 -16.66
CA LYS A 32 9.24 4.29 -17.43
C LYS A 32 10.52 3.47 -17.25
N GLU A 33 11.58 4.09 -16.76
CA GLU A 33 12.86 3.43 -16.51
C GLU A 33 12.89 2.50 -15.30
N LYS A 34 11.95 2.65 -14.37
CA LYS A 34 11.95 1.89 -13.10
C LYS A 34 10.74 0.99 -12.91
N ILE A 35 9.59 1.39 -13.41
CA ILE A 35 8.34 0.63 -13.28
C ILE A 35 7.69 0.63 -14.65
N TYR A 36 7.45 -0.57 -15.17
CA TYR A 36 6.67 -0.73 -16.38
C TYR A 36 5.26 -1.16 -16.03
N ILE A 37 4.28 -0.41 -16.50
CA ILE A 37 2.87 -0.78 -16.45
C ILE A 37 2.43 -1.11 -17.87
N ARG A 38 1.96 -2.32 -18.04
CA ARG A 38 1.35 -2.76 -19.30
C ARG A 38 -0.13 -2.43 -19.29
N THR A 39 -0.49 -1.34 -19.94
CA THR A 39 -1.89 -0.85 -20.01
C THR A 39 -2.84 -1.87 -20.65
N ASP A 40 -2.34 -2.74 -21.51
CA ASP A 40 -3.09 -3.85 -22.11
C ASP A 40 -3.43 -4.97 -21.10
N LEU A 41 -2.75 -5.02 -19.95
CA LEU A 41 -3.03 -5.97 -18.88
C LEU A 41 -3.83 -5.37 -17.72
N MET A 42 -4.12 -4.07 -17.72
CA MET A 42 -4.84 -3.41 -16.62
C MET A 42 -6.21 -4.04 -16.34
N ALA A 43 -6.87 -4.59 -17.35
CA ALA A 43 -8.15 -5.29 -17.18
C ALA A 43 -8.05 -6.55 -16.29
N LYS A 44 -6.84 -7.07 -16.05
CA LYS A 44 -6.58 -8.21 -15.15
C LYS A 44 -6.41 -7.78 -13.69
N ASN A 45 -6.31 -6.49 -13.41
CA ASN A 45 -6.24 -5.98 -12.04
C ASN A 45 -7.59 -6.13 -11.36
N GLU A 46 -7.56 -6.39 -10.06
CA GLU A 46 -8.76 -6.58 -9.26
C GLU A 46 -8.76 -5.61 -8.08
N THR A 47 -9.95 -5.20 -7.66
CA THR A 47 -10.13 -4.31 -6.51
C THR A 47 -11.23 -4.84 -5.61
N TRP A 48 -10.99 -4.82 -4.31
CA TRP A 48 -11.98 -5.06 -3.29
C TRP A 48 -11.99 -3.92 -2.29
N VAL A 49 -13.18 -3.50 -1.87
CA VAL A 49 -13.40 -2.49 -0.84
C VAL A 49 -14.14 -3.13 0.31
N SER A 50 -13.66 -2.92 1.53
CA SER A 50 -14.29 -3.51 2.71
C SER A 50 -15.61 -2.83 3.05
N PRO A 51 -16.58 -3.56 3.63
CA PRO A 51 -17.79 -2.95 4.17
C PRO A 51 -17.53 -1.89 5.24
N GLU A 52 -16.43 -2.03 6.01
CA GLU A 52 -16.04 -1.03 7.02
C GLU A 52 -15.60 0.30 6.43
N LEU A 53 -15.12 0.31 5.20
CA LEU A 53 -14.83 1.57 4.49
C LEU A 53 -16.10 2.12 3.85
N GLY A 54 -16.94 1.24 3.25
CA GLY A 54 -18.15 1.62 2.54
C GLY A 54 -17.87 2.67 1.45
N ASP A 55 -18.68 3.71 1.40
CA ASP A 55 -18.53 4.84 0.48
C ASP A 55 -17.57 5.94 0.98
N THR A 56 -16.96 5.73 2.16
CA THR A 56 -16.02 6.70 2.75
C THR A 56 -14.70 6.69 1.98
N SER A 57 -14.16 7.85 1.62
CA SER A 57 -12.82 7.92 1.02
C SER A 57 -11.73 7.54 2.04
N LEU A 58 -10.58 7.07 1.55
CA LEU A 58 -9.43 6.78 2.44
C LEU A 58 -8.94 8.03 3.16
N GLU A 59 -8.99 9.19 2.51
CA GLU A 59 -8.63 10.48 3.11
C GLU A 59 -9.55 10.82 4.28
N GLU A 60 -10.86 10.65 4.11
CA GLU A 60 -11.83 10.89 5.17
C GLU A 60 -11.66 9.87 6.30
N ARG A 61 -11.50 8.59 5.96
CA ARG A 61 -11.25 7.53 6.96
C ARG A 61 -9.97 7.80 7.75
N SER A 62 -8.92 8.26 7.09
CA SER A 62 -7.66 8.66 7.74
C SER A 62 -7.88 9.79 8.75
N ARG A 63 -8.67 10.81 8.39
CA ARG A 63 -9.04 11.91 9.30
C ARG A 63 -9.85 11.41 10.50
N GLN A 64 -10.82 10.53 10.26
CA GLN A 64 -11.65 9.94 11.34
C GLN A 64 -10.79 9.16 12.34
N ILE A 65 -9.87 8.32 11.85
CA ILE A 65 -8.96 7.54 12.71
C ILE A 65 -8.05 8.47 13.51
N ALA A 66 -7.48 9.50 12.90
CA ALA A 66 -6.64 10.48 13.58
C ALA A 66 -7.43 11.24 14.69
N ALA A 67 -8.68 11.61 14.42
CA ALA A 67 -9.56 12.24 15.39
C ALA A 67 -9.89 11.30 16.56
N MET A 68 -10.18 10.02 16.29
CA MET A 68 -10.43 9.01 17.32
C MET A 68 -9.21 8.81 18.24
N VAL A 69 -8.01 8.74 17.65
CA VAL A 69 -6.77 8.63 18.42
C VAL A 69 -6.59 9.83 19.33
N LYS A 70 -6.77 11.05 18.81
CA LYS A 70 -6.70 12.28 19.61
C LYS A 70 -7.72 12.27 20.76
N LYS A 71 -8.96 11.87 20.49
CA LYS A 71 -10.02 11.76 21.52
C LYS A 71 -9.66 10.76 22.62
N LYS A 72 -9.14 9.57 22.25
CA LYS A 72 -8.79 8.51 23.21
C LYS A 72 -7.52 8.79 24.02
N THR A 73 -6.52 9.43 23.41
CA THR A 73 -5.18 9.59 24.02
C THR A 73 -4.89 11.01 24.51
N GLY A 74 -5.75 11.97 24.20
CA GLY A 74 -5.52 13.41 24.44
C GLY A 74 -4.43 14.02 23.56
N ARG A 75 -3.81 13.24 22.65
CA ARG A 75 -2.68 13.67 21.82
C ARG A 75 -2.95 13.43 20.35
N ALA A 76 -2.57 14.39 19.50
CA ALA A 76 -2.58 14.21 18.07
C ALA A 76 -1.54 13.17 17.64
N MET A 77 -1.83 12.39 16.59
CA MET A 77 -0.85 11.49 15.98
C MET A 77 0.32 12.29 15.41
N GLN A 78 1.53 11.80 15.65
CA GLN A 78 2.72 12.35 15.00
C GLN A 78 2.81 11.80 13.58
N THR A 79 2.36 12.56 12.60
CA THR A 79 2.35 12.14 11.19
C THR A 79 3.62 12.52 10.42
N LYS A 80 4.46 13.41 10.97
CA LYS A 80 5.72 13.84 10.35
C LYS A 80 6.92 13.30 11.12
N ASP A 81 7.99 13.01 10.41
CA ASP A 81 9.28 12.66 11.04
C ASP A 81 9.77 13.83 11.90
N ARG A 82 10.38 13.52 13.02
CA ARG A 82 11.03 14.51 13.88
C ARG A 82 12.43 14.06 14.30
N LYS A 83 13.34 15.01 14.42
CA LYS A 83 14.66 14.77 15.01
C LYS A 83 14.57 14.82 16.53
N ARG A 84 15.16 13.82 17.19
CA ARG A 84 15.35 13.77 18.63
C ARG A 84 16.85 13.81 18.93
N VAL A 85 17.28 14.79 19.69
CA VAL A 85 18.68 14.90 20.14
C VAL A 85 18.79 14.36 21.55
N ASN A 86 19.67 13.40 21.75
CA ASN A 86 20.00 12.93 23.10
C ASN A 86 20.84 14.01 23.80
N LYS A 87 20.31 14.61 24.84
CA LYS A 87 20.96 15.72 25.57
C LYS A 87 22.31 15.34 26.21
N LYS A 88 22.52 14.05 26.54
CA LYS A 88 23.77 13.59 27.16
C LYS A 88 24.85 13.27 26.13
N THR A 89 24.48 12.70 24.98
CA THR A 89 25.45 12.18 24.00
C THR A 89 25.51 13.02 22.71
N GLY A 90 24.65 14.00 22.55
CA GLY A 90 24.50 14.76 21.29
C GLY A 90 23.96 13.94 20.13
N LYS A 91 23.72 12.63 20.29
CA LYS A 91 23.30 11.76 19.21
C LYS A 91 21.91 12.16 18.68
N VAL A 92 21.84 12.40 17.36
CA VAL A 92 20.59 12.69 16.68
C VAL A 92 19.96 11.39 16.17
N THR A 93 18.70 11.17 16.54
CA THR A 93 17.88 10.07 16.01
C THR A 93 16.64 10.61 15.32
N VAL A 94 16.22 9.99 14.23
CA VAL A 94 14.96 10.34 13.55
C VAL A 94 13.86 9.44 14.11
N VAL A 95 12.86 10.08 14.73
CA VAL A 95 11.62 9.39 15.13
C VAL A 95 10.67 9.51 13.95
N ARG A 96 10.35 8.39 13.33
CA ARG A 96 9.47 8.33 12.16
C ARG A 96 8.04 8.72 12.51
N GLY A 97 7.40 9.45 11.60
CA GLY A 97 5.98 9.69 11.64
C GLY A 97 5.18 8.41 11.41
N SER A 98 3.94 8.42 11.85
CA SER A 98 3.01 7.31 11.63
C SER A 98 1.72 7.83 11.03
N THR A 99 1.29 7.23 9.94
CA THR A 99 0.00 7.54 9.33
C THR A 99 -1.12 6.73 10.01
N PRO A 100 -2.37 7.24 10.04
CA PRO A 100 -3.52 6.50 10.55
C PRO A 100 -3.77 5.18 9.82
N ILE A 101 -3.49 5.17 8.52
CA ILE A 101 -3.63 3.99 7.65
C ILE A 101 -2.24 3.48 7.29
N LYS A 102 -2.11 2.16 7.23
CA LYS A 102 -0.92 1.46 6.73
C LYS A 102 -1.23 0.82 5.39
N GLU A 103 -0.21 0.59 4.62
CA GLU A 103 -0.27 -0.14 3.36
C GLU A 103 0.65 -1.35 3.47
N GLY A 104 0.11 -2.52 3.20
CA GLY A 104 0.87 -3.75 3.05
C GLY A 104 1.06 -4.09 1.58
N VAL A 105 2.30 -4.28 1.13
CA VAL A 105 2.59 -4.81 -0.21
C VAL A 105 2.93 -6.29 -0.07
N VAL A 106 2.16 -7.14 -0.74
CA VAL A 106 2.27 -8.59 -0.68
C VAL A 106 2.65 -9.11 -2.05
N VAL A 107 3.73 -9.88 -2.14
CA VAL A 107 4.07 -10.61 -3.37
C VAL A 107 3.13 -11.80 -3.50
N ILE A 108 2.48 -11.93 -4.63
CA ILE A 108 1.48 -12.97 -4.91
C ILE A 108 1.89 -13.79 -6.13
N LYS A 109 1.18 -14.89 -6.36
CA LYS A 109 1.28 -15.67 -7.60
C LYS A 109 0.29 -15.16 -8.63
N GLU A 110 0.47 -15.57 -9.89
CA GLU A 110 -0.45 -15.23 -10.97
C GLU A 110 -1.89 -15.70 -10.70
N ASP A 111 -2.02 -16.89 -10.11
CA ASP A 111 -3.29 -17.55 -9.79
C ASP A 111 -3.87 -17.19 -8.41
N THR A 112 -3.25 -16.25 -7.68
CA THR A 112 -3.76 -15.83 -6.38
C THR A 112 -5.10 -15.12 -6.55
N ALA A 113 -6.17 -15.69 -5.97
CA ALA A 113 -7.50 -15.13 -6.04
C ALA A 113 -7.75 -14.05 -4.96
N MET A 114 -8.67 -13.14 -5.24
CA MET A 114 -9.08 -12.09 -4.28
C MET A 114 -9.58 -12.69 -2.96
N GLU A 115 -10.31 -13.81 -3.01
CA GLU A 115 -10.83 -14.51 -1.82
C GLU A 115 -9.72 -14.96 -0.87
N GLN A 116 -8.58 -15.40 -1.40
CA GLN A 116 -7.44 -15.80 -0.57
C GLN A 116 -6.84 -14.60 0.19
N LEU A 117 -6.78 -13.44 -0.46
CA LEU A 117 -6.31 -12.21 0.18
C LEU A 117 -7.32 -11.68 1.21
N ARG A 118 -8.60 -11.78 0.90
CA ARG A 118 -9.66 -11.43 1.87
C ARG A 118 -9.59 -12.31 3.11
N HIS A 119 -9.47 -13.63 2.92
CA HIS A 119 -9.30 -14.56 4.04
C HIS A 119 -8.04 -14.25 4.86
N PHE A 120 -6.92 -13.96 4.19
CA PHE A 120 -5.70 -13.49 4.89
C PHE A 120 -5.97 -12.24 5.74
N CYS A 121 -6.71 -11.27 5.20
CA CYS A 121 -7.09 -10.06 5.94
C CYS A 121 -8.01 -10.35 7.13
N GLU A 122 -8.94 -11.30 7.00
CA GLU A 122 -9.81 -11.75 8.11
C GLU A 122 -8.97 -12.34 9.24
N VAL A 123 -8.02 -13.22 8.91
CA VAL A 123 -7.08 -13.77 9.91
C VAL A 123 -6.25 -12.66 10.58
N CYS A 124 -5.81 -11.64 9.82
CA CYS A 124 -5.11 -10.49 10.39
C CYS A 124 -6.00 -9.68 11.35
N LYS A 125 -7.27 -9.52 10.99
CA LYS A 125 -8.26 -8.85 11.84
C LYS A 125 -8.49 -9.60 13.15
N GLU A 126 -8.69 -10.90 13.08
CA GLU A 126 -8.93 -11.76 14.25
C GLU A 126 -7.71 -11.81 15.18
N ARG A 127 -6.51 -12.01 14.63
CA ARG A 127 -5.30 -12.22 15.43
C ARG A 127 -4.69 -10.93 15.97
N TRP A 128 -4.76 -9.84 15.20
CA TRP A 128 -4.02 -8.60 15.50
C TRP A 128 -4.88 -7.34 15.51
N GLY A 129 -6.20 -7.45 15.28
CA GLY A 129 -7.10 -6.30 15.24
C GLY A 129 -6.86 -5.36 14.05
N ILE A 130 -6.21 -5.86 12.99
CA ILE A 130 -5.95 -5.08 11.78
C ILE A 130 -7.22 -5.10 10.92
N THR A 131 -7.85 -3.94 10.76
CA THR A 131 -9.05 -3.79 9.92
C THR A 131 -8.64 -3.52 8.48
N PRO A 132 -8.92 -4.44 7.52
CA PRO A 132 -8.65 -4.18 6.12
C PRO A 132 -9.63 -3.14 5.58
N LEU A 133 -9.16 -2.25 4.70
CA LEU A 133 -9.99 -1.22 4.08
C LEU A 133 -10.17 -1.45 2.59
N GLN A 134 -9.10 -1.79 1.88
CA GLN A 134 -9.11 -2.06 0.44
C GLN A 134 -8.05 -3.09 0.10
N ILE A 135 -8.26 -3.82 -1.00
CA ILE A 135 -7.26 -4.70 -1.61
C ILE A 135 -7.20 -4.36 -3.10
N PHE A 136 -6.00 -4.16 -3.62
CA PHE A 136 -5.74 -4.00 -5.05
C PHE A 136 -4.77 -5.08 -5.49
N ILE A 137 -5.15 -5.88 -6.47
CA ILE A 137 -4.28 -6.86 -7.12
C ILE A 137 -3.76 -6.25 -8.42
N HIS A 138 -2.44 -6.20 -8.57
CA HIS A 138 -1.77 -5.73 -9.77
C HIS A 138 -1.15 -6.90 -10.54
N ARG A 139 -1.61 -7.10 -11.78
CA ARG A 139 -1.09 -8.08 -12.74
C ARG A 139 -0.49 -7.42 -13.99
N ASP A 140 -0.43 -6.10 -13.99
CA ASP A 140 0.01 -5.25 -15.09
C ASP A 140 1.41 -4.67 -14.91
N GLU A 141 2.04 -4.89 -13.76
CA GLU A 141 3.39 -4.41 -13.47
C GLU A 141 4.45 -5.46 -13.72
N GLY A 142 5.65 -5.00 -14.07
CA GLY A 142 6.81 -5.84 -14.27
C GLY A 142 7.98 -5.08 -14.88
N HIS A 143 8.89 -5.82 -15.49
CA HIS A 143 10.02 -5.25 -16.21
C HIS A 143 10.38 -6.14 -17.42
N TYR A 144 11.15 -5.60 -18.34
CA TYR A 144 11.76 -6.36 -19.42
C TYR A 144 13.19 -6.69 -19.03
N GLU A 145 13.60 -7.96 -19.16
CA GLU A 145 15.01 -8.37 -18.92
C GLU A 145 15.93 -7.69 -19.93
N THR A 146 15.49 -7.59 -21.19
CA THR A 146 16.20 -6.87 -22.24
C THR A 146 15.39 -5.64 -22.62
N PRO A 147 15.91 -4.41 -22.41
CA PRO A 147 15.24 -3.17 -22.80
C PRO A 147 14.79 -3.19 -24.27
N GLY A 148 13.52 -2.92 -24.51
CA GLY A 148 12.94 -2.88 -25.87
C GLY A 148 12.46 -4.23 -26.40
N ASP A 149 12.85 -5.35 -25.82
CA ASP A 149 12.38 -6.69 -26.22
C ASP A 149 11.15 -7.10 -25.40
N LYS A 150 9.98 -6.99 -26.03
CA LYS A 150 8.69 -7.31 -25.39
C LYS A 150 8.53 -8.80 -25.03
N THR A 151 9.35 -9.69 -25.61
CA THR A 151 9.29 -11.13 -25.32
C THR A 151 9.93 -11.49 -23.97
N THR A 152 10.77 -10.59 -23.44
CA THR A 152 11.48 -10.76 -22.17
C THR A 152 10.72 -10.20 -20.94
N TRP A 153 9.40 -10.04 -21.05
CA TRP A 153 8.56 -9.55 -19.97
C TRP A 153 8.61 -10.46 -18.74
N LYS A 154 8.94 -9.87 -17.60
CA LYS A 154 8.89 -10.50 -16.28
C LYS A 154 7.83 -9.79 -15.43
N PRO A 155 6.71 -10.45 -15.16
CA PRO A 155 5.67 -9.86 -14.33
C PRO A 155 6.12 -9.75 -12.87
N ASN A 156 5.61 -8.71 -12.19
CA ASN A 156 5.74 -8.50 -10.75
C ASN A 156 4.35 -8.51 -10.13
N TYR A 157 3.80 -9.70 -9.92
CA TYR A 157 2.47 -9.85 -9.32
C TYR A 157 2.49 -9.51 -7.85
N HIS A 158 1.69 -8.53 -7.46
CA HIS A 158 1.60 -8.11 -6.08
C HIS A 158 0.21 -7.56 -5.75
N ALA A 159 -0.07 -7.47 -4.45
CA ALA A 159 -1.28 -6.85 -3.95
C ALA A 159 -0.93 -5.75 -2.94
N HIS A 160 -1.71 -4.68 -2.96
CA HIS A 160 -1.73 -3.65 -1.94
C HIS A 160 -2.95 -3.89 -1.03
N ILE A 161 -2.70 -3.93 0.28
CA ILE A 161 -3.71 -4.16 1.31
C ILE A 161 -3.73 -3.01 2.30
#